data_43131ca2188fb4d932e7a1da73370781
#
_entry.id   43131ca2188fb4d932e7a1da73370781
#
_cell.length_a   1.000
_cell.length_b   1.000
_cell.length_c   1.000
_cell.angle_alpha   90.00
_cell.angle_beta   90.00
_cell.angle_gamma   90.00
#
_symmetry.space_group_name_H-M   'P 1'
#
loop_
_entity.id
_entity.type
_entity.pdbx_description
1 polymer ?
#
loop_
_entity_poly.entity_id
_entity_poly.type
_entity_poly.pdbx_seq_one_letter_code
_entity_poly.pdbx_strand_id
1 'polypeptide(L)' 'MELRDARKINSKELYDRRKQAVLLFEKGLKRYEIAPLVGVSAYTVGQWIKAWKKGGQAALK' A
#
# COMPACT_ATOMS: atom_id res chain seq x y z
N MET A 1 -11.31 0.14 -25.01
CA MET A 1 -10.95 0.11 -24.59
C MET A 1 -10.75 0.14 -23.45
N GLU A 2 -10.91 -0.21 -22.88
CA GLU A 2 -10.73 -0.19 -21.74
C GLU A 2 -9.48 -0.25 -21.14
N LEU A 3 -8.54 -0.23 -21.73
CA LEU A 3 -7.24 -0.16 -21.24
C LEU A 3 -7.02 0.87 -20.21
N ARG A 4 -7.66 1.97 -20.34
CA ARG A 4 -7.45 3.01 -19.39
C ARG A 4 -8.01 2.64 -18.05
N ASP A 5 -8.94 1.73 -18.03
CA ASP A 5 -9.46 1.28 -16.78
C ASP A 5 -8.40 0.51 -16.04
N ALA A 6 -7.57 -0.16 -16.75
CA ALA A 6 -6.52 -0.94 -16.13
C ALA A 6 -5.53 -0.03 -15.42
N ARG A 7 -5.42 1.20 -15.86
CA ARG A 7 -4.51 2.11 -15.21
C ARG A 7 -5.11 2.77 -14.00
N LYS A 8 -6.42 2.69 -13.86
CA LYS A 8 -7.06 3.33 -12.77
C LYS A 8 -7.28 2.38 -11.65
N ILE A 9 -6.58 2.57 -10.59
CA ILE A 9 -6.78 1.76 -9.40
C ILE A 9 -7.85 2.47 -8.60
N ASN A 10 -8.98 1.84 -8.38
CA ASN A 10 -10.03 2.50 -7.65
C ASN A 10 -9.67 2.60 -6.17
N SER A 11 -10.43 3.39 -5.44
CA SER A 11 -10.12 3.65 -4.04
C SER A 11 -10.07 2.40 -3.20
N LYS A 12 -10.95 1.47 -3.48
CA LYS A 12 -11.01 0.25 -2.72
C LYS A 12 -9.75 -0.59 -2.90
N GLU A 13 -9.30 -0.72 -4.14
CA GLU A 13 -8.11 -1.50 -4.40
C GLU A 13 -6.90 -0.86 -3.75
N LEU A 14 -6.82 0.45 -3.79
CA LEU A 14 -5.71 1.14 -3.21
C LEU A 14 -5.70 0.97 -1.70
N TYR A 15 -6.86 1.02 -1.09
CA TYR A 15 -6.98 0.82 0.34
C TYR A 15 -6.54 -0.60 0.71
N ASP A 16 -6.95 -1.59 -0.08
CA ASP A 16 -6.57 -2.96 0.18
C ASP A 16 -5.07 -3.16 0.11
N ARG A 17 -4.42 -2.51 -0.86
CA ARG A 17 -2.97 -2.62 -0.98
C ARG A 17 -2.27 -1.99 0.19
N ARG A 18 -2.80 -0.87 0.68
CA ARG A 18 -2.21 -0.23 1.85
C ARG A 18 -2.32 -1.13 3.07
N LYS A 19 -3.47 -1.75 3.24
CA LYS A 19 -3.66 -2.66 4.37
C LYS A 19 -2.69 -3.83 4.29
N GLN A 20 -2.54 -4.39 3.10
CA GLN A 20 -1.62 -5.49 2.92
C GLN A 20 -0.20 -5.07 3.26
N ALA A 21 0.20 -3.91 2.79
CA ALA A 21 1.55 -3.43 3.05
C ALA A 21 1.80 -3.28 4.54
N VAL A 22 0.85 -2.71 5.25
CA VAL A 22 0.99 -2.51 6.69
C VAL A 22 1.05 -3.84 7.42
N LEU A 23 0.22 -4.79 7.01
CA LEU A 23 0.23 -6.11 7.64
C LEU A 23 1.57 -6.79 7.46
N LEU A 24 2.13 -6.71 6.26
CA LEU A 24 3.42 -7.30 5.99
C LEU A 24 4.51 -6.62 6.80
N PHE A 25 4.39 -5.31 6.94
CA PHE A 25 5.35 -4.57 7.73
C PHE A 25 5.30 -5.02 9.19
N GLU A 26 4.11 -5.25 9.69
CA GLU A 26 3.96 -5.70 11.06
C GLU A 26 4.51 -7.10 11.27
N LYS A 27 4.61 -7.86 10.20
CA LYS A 27 5.20 -9.19 10.27
C LYS A 27 6.70 -9.17 10.21
N GLY A 28 7.27 -7.98 10.06
CA GLY A 28 8.71 -7.85 10.08
C GLY A 28 9.36 -7.63 8.73
N LEU A 29 8.57 -7.53 7.67
CA LEU A 29 9.13 -7.28 6.36
C LEU A 29 9.49 -5.81 6.20
N LYS A 30 10.49 -5.56 5.37
CA LYS A 30 10.88 -4.20 5.09
C LYS A 30 10.18 -3.72 3.84
N ARG A 31 10.13 -2.38 3.67
CA ARG A 31 9.43 -1.84 2.52
C ARG A 31 9.93 -2.40 1.19
N TYR A 32 11.22 -2.68 1.10
CA TYR A 32 11.77 -3.24 -0.12
C TYR A 32 11.24 -4.64 -0.39
N GLU A 33 10.90 -5.35 0.67
CA GLU A 33 10.35 -6.68 0.53
C GLU A 33 8.86 -6.64 0.26
N ILE A 34 8.20 -5.64 0.82
CA ILE A 34 6.76 -5.49 0.67
C ILE A 34 6.38 -5.01 -0.71
N ALA A 35 7.14 -4.06 -1.23
CA ALA A 35 6.81 -3.42 -2.50
C ALA A 35 6.45 -4.39 -3.62
N PRO A 36 7.28 -5.39 -3.93
CA PRO A 36 6.92 -6.30 -5.01
C PRO A 36 5.73 -7.18 -4.69
N LEU A 37 5.47 -7.40 -3.42
CA LEU A 37 4.36 -8.25 -3.03
C LEU A 37 3.02 -7.57 -3.21
N VAL A 38 2.98 -6.25 -3.04
CA VAL A 38 1.73 -5.52 -3.23
C VAL A 38 1.71 -4.74 -4.54
N GLY A 39 2.77 -4.83 -5.33
CA GLY A 39 2.76 -4.21 -6.64
C GLY A 39 2.92 -2.72 -6.68
N VAL A 40 3.64 -2.14 -5.74
CA VAL A 40 3.91 -0.71 -5.74
C VAL A 40 5.39 -0.50 -5.45
N SER A 41 5.86 0.75 -5.51
CA SER A 41 7.26 1.02 -5.26
C SER A 41 7.55 1.02 -3.77
N ALA A 42 8.81 0.82 -3.43
CA ALA A 42 9.21 0.86 -2.03
C ALA A 42 8.97 2.24 -1.43
N TYR A 43 9.11 3.27 -2.25
CA TYR A 43 8.84 4.62 -1.79
C TYR A 43 7.38 4.76 -1.35
N THR A 44 6.47 4.23 -2.16
CA THR A 44 5.05 4.29 -1.85
C THR A 44 4.75 3.52 -0.56
N VAL A 45 5.34 2.34 -0.41
CA VAL A 45 5.15 1.56 0.79
C VAL A 45 5.64 2.36 2.01
N GLY A 46 6.79 3.01 1.86
CA GLY A 46 7.32 3.82 2.95
C GLY A 46 6.38 4.93 3.36
N GLN A 47 5.74 5.57 2.38
CA GLN A 47 4.79 6.63 2.67
C GLN A 47 3.58 6.10 3.41
N TRP A 48 3.09 4.94 2.99
CA TRP A 48 1.94 4.34 3.64
C TRP A 48 2.25 3.98 5.09
N ILE A 49 3.41 3.40 5.32
CA ILE A 49 3.80 3.01 6.67
C ILE A 49 3.98 4.23 7.55
N LYS A 50 4.54 5.28 6.99
CA LYS A 50 4.73 6.51 7.73
C LYS A 50 3.39 7.10 8.16
N ALA A 51 2.43 7.10 7.24
CA ALA A 51 1.10 7.62 7.54
C ALA A 51 0.42 6.75 8.59
N TRP A 52 0.58 5.45 8.47
CA TRP A 52 -0.02 4.53 9.42
C TRP A 52 0.53 4.74 10.83
N LYS A 53 1.83 4.94 10.93
CA LYS A 53 2.44 5.16 12.24
C LYS A 53 1.93 6.44 12.87
N LYS A 54 1.59 7.42 12.06
CA LYS A 54 1.08 8.67 12.59
C LYS A 54 -0.36 8.58 13.02
N GLY A 55 -1.20 7.96 12.22
CA GLY A 55 -2.62 7.97 12.44
C GLY A 55 -3.27 6.60 12.59
N GLY A 56 -2.48 5.56 12.61
CA GLY A 56 -3.03 4.23 12.72
C GLY A 56 -3.87 3.88 11.51
N GLN A 57 -4.83 3.00 11.71
CA GLN A 57 -5.65 2.55 10.60
C GLN A 57 -6.45 3.67 9.96
N ALA A 58 -6.79 4.67 10.69
CA ALA A 58 -7.56 5.77 10.13
C ALA A 58 -6.80 6.49 9.03
N ALA A 59 -5.50 6.49 9.09
CA ALA A 59 -4.70 7.17 8.09
C ALA A 59 -4.70 6.44 6.75
N LEU A 60 -5.16 5.21 6.72
CA LEU A 60 -5.18 4.45 5.49
C LEU A 60 -6.39 4.77 4.63
N LYS A 61 -7.33 5.44 5.16
CA LYS A 61 -8.51 5.82 4.41
C LYS A 61 -8.35 7.15 3.67
#